data_402542a9161af6ea4031c1efb873465a
#
_entry.id   402542a9161af6ea4031c1efb873465a
#
_cell.length_a   1.000
_cell.length_b   1.000
_cell.length_c   1.000
_cell.angle_alpha   90.00
_cell.angle_beta   90.00
_cell.angle_gamma   90.00
#
_symmetry.space_group_name_H-M   'P 1'
#
loop_
_entity.id
_entity.type
_entity.pdbx_description
1 polymer ?
#
loop_
_entity_poly.entity_id
_entity_poly.type
_entity_poly.pdbx_seq_one_letter_code
_entity_poly.pdbx_strand_id
1 'polypeptide(L)'
;MLLKDDHEEKRRKSIKRERRKVREKGGKEAPMQMENIKMYEKTEKSEKTGKQKKFEREELLRIKHLSVTFTQYDGWFSRKTLPVIRDLSLSVSRGEMVAVVGSSGSGKSLLAHAVMGVLPYNGKCGGDIYYKGEQLTSKRIKKLRGHEIVLVPQ
;
A
#
# COMPACT_ATOMS: atom_id res chain seq x y z
N MET A 1 -3.02 -8.37 -21.31
CA MET A 1 -1.96 -7.44 -21.71
C MET A 1 -2.30 -6.67 -23.00
N LEU A 2 -3.41 -6.94 -23.69
CA LEU A 2 -3.81 -6.35 -24.98
C LEU A 2 -4.73 -5.10 -24.91
N LEU A 3 -5.26 -4.73 -23.75
CA LEU A 3 -6.22 -3.62 -23.60
C LEU A 3 -5.58 -2.24 -23.32
N LYS A 4 -4.29 -2.19 -22.97
CA LYS A 4 -3.57 -0.92 -22.72
C LYS A 4 -3.12 -0.23 -24.02
N ASP A 5 -2.79 -0.99 -25.05
CA ASP A 5 -2.26 -0.44 -26.31
C ASP A 5 -3.31 0.30 -27.13
N ASP A 6 -4.57 -0.15 -27.12
CA ASP A 6 -5.66 0.46 -27.92
C ASP A 6 -6.07 1.85 -27.37
N HIS A 7 -6.03 2.03 -26.05
CA HIS A 7 -6.32 3.32 -25.42
C HIS A 7 -5.22 4.36 -25.69
N GLU A 8 -3.98 3.93 -25.74
CA GLU A 8 -2.83 4.79 -26.00
C GLU A 8 -2.76 5.23 -27.45
N GLU A 9 -3.07 4.33 -28.37
CA GLU A 9 -3.13 4.62 -29.81
C GLU A 9 -4.27 5.60 -30.16
N LYS A 10 -5.46 5.41 -29.58
CA LYS A 10 -6.60 6.35 -29.72
C LYS A 10 -6.26 7.74 -29.20
N ARG A 11 -5.54 7.81 -28.07
CA ARG A 11 -5.08 9.07 -27.45
C ARG A 11 -4.05 9.80 -28.34
N ARG A 12 -3.10 9.08 -28.91
CA ARG A 12 -2.10 9.62 -29.85
C ARG A 12 -2.76 10.17 -31.14
N LYS A 13 -3.77 9.48 -31.68
CA LYS A 13 -4.53 9.93 -32.82
C LYS A 13 -5.34 11.21 -32.53
N SER A 14 -5.90 11.33 -31.34
CA SER A 14 -6.62 12.53 -30.88
C SER A 14 -5.70 13.76 -30.79
N ILE A 15 -4.54 13.64 -30.14
CA ILE A 15 -3.55 14.71 -29.99
C ILE A 15 -3.04 15.15 -31.38
N LYS A 16 -2.82 14.22 -32.30
CA LYS A 16 -2.37 14.54 -33.66
C LYS A 16 -3.43 15.31 -34.48
N ARG A 17 -4.73 15.00 -34.27
CA ARG A 17 -5.85 15.74 -34.87
C ARG A 17 -5.97 17.17 -34.31
N GLU A 18 -5.79 17.36 -33.01
CA GLU A 18 -5.83 18.70 -32.42
C GLU A 18 -4.66 19.58 -32.84
N ARG A 19 -3.45 19.03 -32.94
CA ARG A 19 -2.28 19.77 -33.50
C ARG A 19 -2.51 20.25 -34.92
N ARG A 20 -3.20 19.43 -35.74
CA ARG A 20 -3.53 19.81 -37.10
C ARG A 20 -4.55 20.95 -37.14
N LYS A 21 -5.58 20.93 -36.31
CA LYS A 21 -6.58 21.99 -36.18
C LYS A 21 -5.97 23.33 -35.73
N VAL A 22 -5.03 23.29 -34.78
CA VAL A 22 -4.33 24.48 -34.27
C VAL A 22 -3.43 25.10 -35.38
N ARG A 23 -2.80 24.28 -36.21
CA ARG A 23 -1.99 24.72 -37.36
C ARG A 23 -2.83 25.33 -38.47
N GLU A 24 -4.00 24.74 -38.76
CA GLU A 24 -4.90 25.21 -39.85
C GLU A 24 -5.64 26.49 -39.48
N LYS A 25 -5.80 26.82 -38.19
CA LYS A 25 -6.47 28.07 -37.72
C LYS A 25 -5.55 29.26 -37.50
N GLY A 26 -4.37 29.27 -38.07
CA GLY A 26 -3.52 30.47 -38.18
C GLY A 26 -3.13 31.14 -36.87
N GLY A 27 -2.86 30.37 -35.82
CA GLY A 27 -2.06 30.82 -34.67
C GLY A 27 -2.58 31.97 -33.79
N LYS A 28 -3.86 32.37 -33.90
CA LYS A 28 -4.39 33.51 -33.14
C LYS A 28 -5.28 33.16 -31.94
N GLU A 29 -5.49 31.89 -31.64
CA GLU A 29 -6.26 31.48 -30.48
C GLU A 29 -5.47 30.57 -29.55
N ALA A 30 -5.23 31.12 -28.40
CA ALA A 30 -5.04 30.59 -27.08
C ALA A 30 -3.65 30.17 -26.59
N PRO A 31 -3.04 31.01 -25.72
CA PRO A 31 -1.88 30.63 -24.90
C PRO A 31 -2.16 29.42 -24.03
N MET A 32 -3.40 29.21 -23.57
CA MET A 32 -3.82 28.13 -22.66
C MET A 32 -3.79 26.72 -23.29
N GLN A 33 -4.06 26.61 -24.61
CA GLN A 33 -3.98 25.31 -25.32
C GLN A 33 -2.53 24.89 -25.60
N MET A 34 -1.63 25.86 -25.82
CA MET A 34 -0.20 25.61 -26.03
C MET A 34 0.49 25.19 -24.72
N GLU A 35 0.09 25.73 -23.57
CA GLU A 35 0.59 25.30 -22.26
C GLU A 35 0.20 23.87 -21.93
N ASN A 36 -1.04 23.49 -22.18
CA ASN A 36 -1.51 22.11 -22.00
C ASN A 36 -0.73 21.15 -22.91
N ILE A 37 -0.49 21.49 -24.18
CA ILE A 37 0.32 20.65 -25.08
C ILE A 37 1.76 20.52 -24.59
N LYS A 38 2.39 21.58 -24.10
CA LYS A 38 3.74 21.53 -23.51
C LYS A 38 3.79 20.71 -22.23
N MET A 39 2.75 20.74 -21.42
CA MET A 39 2.64 19.95 -20.21
C MET A 39 2.52 18.44 -20.53
N TYR A 40 1.76 18.07 -21.58
CA TYR A 40 1.68 16.68 -22.08
C TYR A 40 3.02 16.20 -22.66
N GLU A 41 3.73 17.03 -23.42
CA GLU A 41 5.06 16.69 -23.95
C GLU A 41 6.11 16.49 -22.86
N LYS A 42 6.02 17.25 -21.77
CA LYS A 42 6.90 17.11 -20.60
C LYS A 42 6.62 15.80 -19.85
N THR A 43 5.37 15.37 -19.79
CA THR A 43 4.97 14.09 -19.19
C THR A 43 5.44 12.90 -20.05
N GLU A 44 5.24 12.95 -21.39
CA GLU A 44 5.72 11.90 -22.30
C GLU A 44 7.27 11.78 -22.35
N LYS A 45 7.99 12.90 -22.22
CA LYS A 45 9.47 12.87 -22.13
C LYS A 45 9.95 12.25 -20.83
N SER A 46 9.23 12.44 -19.72
CA SER A 46 9.57 11.81 -18.44
C SER A 46 9.30 10.30 -18.45
N GLU A 47 8.30 9.84 -19.21
CA GLU A 47 8.02 8.41 -19.37
C GLU A 47 9.01 7.69 -20.30
N LYS A 48 9.52 8.37 -21.33
CA LYS A 48 10.50 7.79 -22.28
C LYS A 48 11.94 7.74 -21.76
N THR A 49 12.28 8.53 -20.74
CA THR A 49 13.65 8.58 -20.20
C THR A 49 13.89 7.54 -19.10
N GLY A 50 13.09 6.50 -18.94
CA GLY A 50 13.40 5.33 -18.10
C GLY A 50 13.83 5.60 -16.65
N LYS A 51 13.91 6.85 -16.24
CA LYS A 51 14.06 7.34 -14.89
C LYS A 51 12.68 7.72 -14.36
N GLN A 52 11.77 6.74 -14.20
CA GLN A 52 10.87 6.85 -13.09
C GLN A 52 11.80 7.07 -11.89
N LYS A 53 11.90 8.29 -11.39
CA LYS A 53 12.16 8.50 -9.98
C LYS A 53 11.03 7.74 -9.31
N LYS A 54 11.26 6.46 -9.02
CA LYS A 54 10.53 5.71 -8.03
C LYS A 54 10.65 6.65 -6.83
N PHE A 55 9.60 7.38 -6.51
CA PHE A 55 9.47 7.98 -5.21
C PHE A 55 9.53 6.77 -4.29
N GLU A 56 10.71 6.47 -3.79
CA GLU A 56 10.88 5.48 -2.73
C GLU A 56 10.12 6.07 -1.56
N ARG A 57 8.83 5.73 -1.52
CA ARG A 57 8.00 6.08 -0.38
C ARG A 57 8.66 5.39 0.79
N GLU A 58 9.08 6.17 1.77
CA GLU A 58 9.65 5.66 3.00
C GLU A 58 8.72 4.59 3.57
N GLU A 59 9.23 3.36 3.68
CA GLU A 59 8.46 2.27 4.24
C GLU A 59 8.35 2.47 5.74
N LEU A 60 7.13 2.65 6.23
CA LEU A 60 6.86 2.83 7.65
C LEU A 60 6.69 1.53 8.41
N LEU A 61 5.92 0.60 7.84
CA LEU A 61 5.62 -0.68 8.48
C LEU A 61 5.93 -1.79 7.49
N ARG A 62 6.67 -2.80 7.94
CA ARG A 62 6.89 -4.04 7.20
C ARG A 62 6.60 -5.22 8.10
N ILE A 63 5.76 -6.10 7.63
CA ILE A 63 5.41 -7.36 8.27
C ILE A 63 5.93 -8.49 7.40
N LYS A 64 6.65 -9.44 7.99
CA LYS A 64 7.19 -10.62 7.31
C LYS A 64 6.72 -11.89 8.00
N HIS A 65 6.07 -12.75 7.24
CA HIS A 65 5.67 -14.09 7.68
C HIS A 65 4.92 -14.11 9.02
N LEU A 66 4.05 -13.12 9.24
CA LEU A 66 3.29 -13.02 10.47
C LEU A 66 2.36 -14.22 10.61
N SER A 67 2.46 -14.89 11.74
CA SER A 67 1.55 -15.94 12.14
C SER A 67 0.98 -15.63 13.53
N VAL A 68 -0.32 -15.88 13.70
CA VAL A 68 -0.97 -15.74 15.00
C VAL A 68 -1.73 -17.01 15.31
N THR A 69 -1.41 -17.60 16.43
CA THR A 69 -2.04 -18.84 16.92
C THR A 69 -2.57 -18.65 18.33
N PHE A 70 -3.69 -19.31 18.63
CA PHE A 70 -4.26 -19.34 19.97
C PHE A 70 -4.18 -20.74 20.54
N THR A 71 -3.84 -20.84 21.82
CA THR A 71 -3.92 -22.08 22.57
C THR A 71 -5.27 -22.16 23.27
N GLN A 72 -6.03 -23.16 22.95
CA GLN A 72 -7.30 -23.51 23.65
C GLN A 72 -7.12 -24.82 24.42
N TYR A 73 -7.63 -24.83 25.61
CA TYR A 73 -7.66 -26.05 26.44
C TYR A 73 -9.04 -26.70 26.27
N ASP A 74 -9.05 -27.95 25.83
CA ASP A 74 -10.25 -28.76 25.66
C ASP A 74 -10.21 -29.85 26.72
N GLY A 75 -10.93 -29.61 27.82
CA GLY A 75 -10.89 -30.46 28.99
C GLY A 75 -9.59 -30.40 29.81
N TRP A 76 -9.37 -31.37 30.69
CA TRP A 76 -8.28 -31.35 31.68
C TRP A 76 -6.88 -31.57 31.07
N PHE A 77 -6.75 -32.29 29.95
CA PHE A 77 -5.45 -32.67 29.39
C PHE A 77 -5.23 -32.36 27.90
N SER A 78 -6.23 -31.87 27.18
CA SER A 78 -6.08 -31.62 25.75
C SER A 78 -5.76 -30.16 25.47
N ARG A 79 -4.66 -29.92 24.74
CA ARG A 79 -4.25 -28.61 24.29
C ARG A 79 -4.37 -28.53 22.77
N LYS A 80 -5.25 -27.66 22.26
CA LYS A 80 -5.47 -27.44 20.85
C LYS A 80 -4.90 -26.09 20.42
N THR A 81 -4.14 -26.09 19.36
CA THR A 81 -3.61 -24.83 18.76
C THR A 81 -4.45 -24.46 17.54
N LEU A 82 -5.01 -23.26 17.55
CA LEU A 82 -5.83 -22.70 16.48
C LEU A 82 -5.03 -21.63 15.73
N PRO A 83 -4.58 -21.91 14.50
CA PRO A 83 -3.95 -20.89 13.67
C PRO A 83 -5.04 -19.98 13.08
N VAL A 84 -4.92 -18.66 13.35
CA VAL A 84 -5.84 -17.63 12.82
C VAL A 84 -5.18 -16.85 11.68
N ILE A 85 -3.93 -16.46 11.85
CA ILE A 85 -3.11 -15.92 10.78
C ILE A 85 -1.98 -16.91 10.55
N ARG A 86 -1.78 -17.37 9.31
CA ARG A 86 -0.81 -18.45 9.01
C ARG A 86 0.50 -17.92 8.47
N ASP A 87 0.44 -17.07 7.48
CA ASP A 87 1.60 -16.45 6.83
C ASP A 87 1.14 -15.17 6.13
N LEU A 88 1.31 -14.03 6.79
CA LEU A 88 0.93 -12.73 6.26
C LEU A 88 2.15 -11.85 6.16
N SER A 89 2.40 -11.36 4.95
CA SER A 89 3.43 -10.35 4.68
C SER A 89 2.78 -9.12 4.06
N LEU A 90 3.14 -7.95 4.58
CA LEU A 90 2.55 -6.67 4.22
C LEU A 90 3.57 -5.57 4.43
N SER A 91 3.57 -4.57 3.55
CA SER A 91 4.28 -3.31 3.79
C SER A 91 3.35 -2.13 3.64
N VAL A 92 3.60 -1.09 4.44
CA VAL A 92 2.88 0.19 4.40
C VAL A 92 3.89 1.31 4.31
N SER A 93 3.76 2.14 3.30
CA SER A 93 4.61 3.29 3.06
C SER A 93 4.05 4.56 3.70
N ARG A 94 4.87 5.56 3.85
CA ARG A 94 4.46 6.88 4.37
C ARG A 94 3.36 7.50 3.49
N GLY A 95 2.27 7.94 4.13
CA GLY A 95 1.12 8.53 3.45
C GLY A 95 0.24 7.52 2.69
N GLU A 96 0.49 6.22 2.85
CA GLU A 96 -0.32 5.17 2.26
C GLU A 96 -1.50 4.79 3.16
N MET A 97 -2.64 4.52 2.55
CA MET A 97 -3.79 3.90 3.19
C MET A 97 -3.93 2.46 2.72
N VAL A 98 -3.92 1.52 3.64
CA VAL A 98 -4.10 0.09 3.37
C VAL A 98 -5.41 -0.40 3.98
N ALA A 99 -6.27 -0.96 3.15
CA ALA A 99 -7.51 -1.58 3.60
C ALA A 99 -7.33 -3.10 3.72
N VAL A 100 -7.63 -3.63 4.90
CA VAL A 100 -7.65 -5.08 5.16
C VAL A 100 -9.10 -5.55 5.10
N VAL A 101 -9.45 -6.32 4.07
CA VAL A 101 -10.80 -6.83 3.85
C VAL A 101 -10.87 -8.33 4.10
N GLY A 102 -12.04 -8.81 4.48
CA GLY A 102 -12.28 -10.23 4.73
C GLY A 102 -13.57 -10.43 5.52
N SER A 103 -14.05 -11.68 5.61
CA SER A 103 -15.24 -12.05 6.35
C SER A 103 -15.11 -11.77 7.85
N SER A 104 -16.23 -11.75 8.57
CA SER A 104 -16.20 -11.69 10.03
C SER A 104 -15.41 -12.89 10.60
N GLY A 105 -14.61 -12.67 11.64
CA GLY A 105 -13.76 -13.70 12.23
C GLY A 105 -12.47 -14.05 11.46
N SER A 106 -12.19 -13.43 10.31
CA SER A 106 -10.99 -13.73 9.50
C SER A 106 -9.66 -13.23 10.08
N GLY A 107 -9.65 -12.64 11.27
CA GLY A 107 -8.42 -12.21 11.94
C GLY A 107 -7.99 -10.76 11.66
N LYS A 108 -8.79 -9.93 10.98
CA LYS A 108 -8.46 -8.52 10.66
C LYS A 108 -8.05 -7.71 11.89
N SER A 109 -8.85 -7.75 12.94
CA SER A 109 -8.55 -7.07 14.20
C SER A 109 -7.33 -7.67 14.92
N LEU A 110 -7.12 -8.97 14.77
CA LEU A 110 -5.94 -9.63 15.32
C LEU A 110 -4.64 -9.21 14.66
N LEU A 111 -4.67 -8.87 13.38
CA LEU A 111 -3.52 -8.26 12.70
C LEU A 111 -3.12 -6.95 13.38
N ALA A 112 -4.09 -6.06 13.63
CA ALA A 112 -3.83 -4.81 14.34
C ALA A 112 -3.32 -5.05 15.77
N HIS A 113 -3.93 -5.98 16.50
CA HIS A 113 -3.49 -6.36 17.86
C HIS A 113 -2.08 -6.96 17.86
N ALA A 114 -1.71 -7.76 16.84
CA ALA A 114 -0.38 -8.32 16.72
C ALA A 114 0.66 -7.22 16.49
N VAL A 115 0.40 -6.27 15.58
CA VAL A 115 1.27 -5.10 15.34
C VAL A 115 1.43 -4.27 16.61
N MET A 116 0.35 -4.08 17.35
CA MET A 116 0.36 -3.33 18.62
C MET A 116 0.97 -4.11 19.78
N GLY A 117 1.23 -5.42 19.63
CA GLY A 117 1.72 -6.27 20.72
C GLY A 117 0.74 -6.38 21.90
N VAL A 118 -0.57 -6.41 21.59
CA VAL A 118 -1.66 -6.52 22.58
C VAL A 118 -2.51 -7.77 22.38
N LEU A 119 -1.89 -8.85 21.92
CA LEU A 119 -2.59 -10.14 21.83
C LEU A 119 -2.98 -10.64 23.23
N PRO A 120 -4.11 -11.38 23.34
CA PRO A 120 -4.47 -12.07 24.56
C PRO A 120 -3.37 -13.04 25.05
N TYR A 121 -3.37 -13.36 26.32
CA TYR A 121 -2.35 -14.20 26.96
C TYR A 121 -2.17 -15.60 26.34
N ASN A 122 -3.24 -16.15 25.76
CA ASN A 122 -3.23 -17.44 25.06
C ASN A 122 -2.85 -17.32 23.57
N GLY A 123 -2.60 -16.12 23.07
CA GLY A 123 -2.19 -15.83 21.72
C GLY A 123 -0.66 -15.79 21.59
N LYS A 124 -0.13 -16.45 20.56
CA LYS A 124 1.28 -16.39 20.19
C LYS A 124 1.42 -15.77 18.82
N CYS A 125 2.41 -14.88 18.69
CA CYS A 125 2.76 -14.22 17.44
C CYS A 125 4.13 -14.75 16.98
N GLY A 126 4.23 -15.14 15.71
CA GLY A 126 5.48 -15.48 15.02
C GLY A 126 5.69 -14.57 13.83
N GLY A 127 6.89 -14.60 13.23
CA GLY A 127 7.29 -13.70 12.18
C GLY A 127 7.88 -12.38 12.70
N ASP A 128 8.22 -11.48 11.79
CA ASP A 128 8.91 -10.23 12.11
C ASP A 128 8.08 -9.02 11.71
N ILE A 129 8.04 -8.04 12.58
CA ILE A 129 7.40 -6.74 12.33
C ILE A 129 8.46 -5.66 12.47
N TYR A 130 8.56 -4.77 11.48
CA TYR A 130 9.49 -3.64 11.45
C TYR A 130 8.71 -2.34 11.36
N TYR A 131 9.16 -1.33 12.08
CA TYR A 131 8.63 0.02 11.99
C TYR A 131 9.79 1.00 11.79
N LYS A 132 9.73 1.81 10.73
CA LYS A 132 10.81 2.72 10.31
C LYS A 132 12.15 1.98 10.19
N GLY A 133 12.16 0.79 9.58
CA GLY A 133 13.35 -0.02 9.36
C GLY A 133 13.86 -0.81 10.57
N GLU A 134 13.35 -0.57 11.77
CA GLU A 134 13.76 -1.27 12.99
C GLU A 134 12.72 -2.28 13.46
N GLN A 135 13.18 -3.42 13.96
CA GLN A 135 12.30 -4.47 14.46
C GLN A 135 11.45 -4.02 15.65
N LEU A 136 10.16 -4.31 15.62
CA LEU A 136 9.21 -4.04 16.70
C LEU A 136 9.30 -5.13 17.77
N THR A 137 10.24 -4.97 18.69
CA THR A 137 10.30 -5.80 19.89
C THR A 137 9.21 -5.40 20.89
N SER A 138 8.87 -6.29 21.82
CA SER A 138 7.88 -6.01 22.89
C SER A 138 8.24 -4.78 23.72
N LYS A 139 9.52 -4.49 23.91
CA LYS A 139 10.01 -3.30 24.60
C LYS A 139 9.82 -2.04 23.77
N ARG A 140 10.09 -2.10 22.47
CA ARG A 140 9.98 -0.97 21.56
C ARG A 140 8.53 -0.58 21.31
N ILE A 141 7.64 -1.55 21.04
CA ILE A 141 6.24 -1.24 20.78
C ILE A 141 5.55 -0.59 21.98
N LYS A 142 5.92 -0.95 23.22
CA LYS A 142 5.41 -0.29 24.42
C LYS A 142 5.71 1.21 24.45
N LYS A 143 6.85 1.65 23.89
CA LYS A 143 7.22 3.06 23.81
C LYS A 143 6.51 3.80 22.67
N LEU A 144 6.21 3.11 21.58
CA LEU A 144 5.60 3.70 20.38
C LEU A 144 4.07 3.80 20.48
N ARG A 145 3.45 2.95 21.29
CA ARG A 145 2.00 2.95 21.49
C ARG A 145 1.51 4.27 22.07
N GLY A 146 0.45 4.82 21.45
CA GLY A 146 -0.16 6.09 21.87
C GLY A 146 0.57 7.35 21.40
N HIS A 147 1.79 7.19 20.87
CA HIS A 147 2.59 8.32 20.36
C HIS A 147 2.76 8.24 18.83
N GLU A 148 3.38 7.19 18.35
CA GLU A 148 3.64 7.02 16.90
C GLU A 148 2.71 6.00 16.25
N ILE A 149 2.25 5.01 17.01
CA ILE A 149 1.32 3.97 16.54
C ILE A 149 0.10 3.98 17.46
N VAL A 150 -1.06 4.19 16.86
CA VAL A 150 -2.35 4.26 17.58
C VAL A 150 -3.32 3.26 16.99
N LEU A 151 -4.08 2.58 17.83
CA LEU A 151 -5.20 1.74 17.46
C LEU A 151 -6.49 2.44 17.87
N VAL A 152 -7.39 2.64 16.89
CA VAL A 152 -8.77 3.11 17.15
C VAL A 152 -9.67 1.88 17.11
N PRO A 153 -10.21 1.42 18.23
CA PRO A 153 -11.15 0.30 18.25
C PRO A 153 -12.49 0.71 17.63
N GLN A 154 -13.16 -0.28 17.04
CA GLN A 154 -14.55 -0.12 16.57
C GLN A 154 -15.52 -0.34 17.75
#